data_8703e65de29a0aa88ddeda173515ad34
#
_entry.id   8703e65de29a0aa88ddeda173515ad34
#
_cell.length_a   1.000
_cell.length_b   1.000
_cell.length_c   1.000
_cell.angle_alpha   90.00
_cell.angle_beta   90.00
_cell.angle_gamma   90.00
#
_symmetry.space_group_name_H-M   'P 1'
#
loop_
_entity.id
_entity.type
_entity.pdbx_description
1 polymer ?
#
loop_
_entity_poly.entity_id
_entity_poly.type
_entity_poly.pdbx_seq_one_letter_code
_entity_poly.pdbx_strand_id
1 'polypeptide(L)'
;APSGGPLVQHALQALLDMVKAGKMTLEQLVQKSAHNTATLFQIEDRGYIREGYWADLVLVDLNKPYTVSKANILSKCGWSPFEGHTFSSTIEHTFVSGKLAFSNGQLIEKGAGERLLFNR
;
A
#
# COMPACT_ATOMS: atom_id res chain seq x y z
N ALA A 1 -4.86 26.06 -8.89
CA ALA A 1 -4.07 25.20 -8.01
C ALA A 1 -4.36 23.72 -8.31
N PRO A 2 -3.37 22.82 -8.32
CA PRO A 2 -3.61 21.40 -8.56
C PRO A 2 -4.46 20.83 -7.42
N SER A 3 -5.41 19.96 -7.78
CA SER A 3 -6.38 19.38 -6.84
C SER A 3 -5.90 18.05 -6.22
N GLY A 4 -4.69 17.60 -6.52
CA GLY A 4 -4.13 16.38 -5.99
C GLY A 4 -2.86 15.96 -6.71
N GLY A 5 -2.29 14.83 -6.29
CA GLY A 5 -1.09 14.26 -6.88
C GLY A 5 -1.13 12.72 -6.91
N PRO A 6 -0.34 12.07 -7.79
CA PRO A 6 -0.31 10.61 -7.93
C PRO A 6 0.56 9.98 -6.82
N LEU A 7 0.06 9.95 -5.60
CA LEU A 7 0.80 9.52 -4.41
C LEU A 7 0.52 8.07 -4.00
N VAL A 8 -0.59 7.48 -4.46
CA VAL A 8 -1.09 6.21 -3.92
C VAL A 8 -0.11 5.05 -4.08
N GLN A 9 0.63 4.99 -5.18
CA GLN A 9 1.58 3.92 -5.44
C GLN A 9 2.68 3.84 -4.36
N HIS A 10 3.14 4.98 -3.85
CA HIS A 10 4.29 5.08 -2.94
C HIS A 10 3.91 5.48 -1.52
N ALA A 11 2.62 5.58 -1.22
CA ALA A 11 2.14 6.05 0.09
C ALA A 11 2.66 5.17 1.24
N LEU A 12 2.60 3.85 1.11
CA LEU A 12 3.08 2.93 2.14
C LEU A 12 4.59 3.06 2.35
N GLN A 13 5.38 3.15 1.28
CA GLN A 13 6.83 3.31 1.39
C GLN A 13 7.22 4.63 2.05
N ALA A 14 6.50 5.72 1.75
CA ALA A 14 6.72 7.01 2.40
C ALA A 14 6.44 6.94 3.92
N LEU A 15 5.38 6.24 4.32
CA LEU A 15 5.05 6.03 5.73
C LEU A 15 6.06 5.11 6.43
N LEU A 16 6.58 4.10 5.74
CA LEU A 16 7.63 3.22 6.26
C LEU A 16 8.95 3.98 6.48
N ASP A 17 9.27 4.96 5.64
CA ASP A 17 10.41 5.86 5.88
C ASP A 17 10.21 6.69 7.16
N MET A 18 8.98 7.11 7.48
CA MET A 18 8.67 7.76 8.75
C MET A 18 8.85 6.84 9.95
N VAL A 19 8.50 5.56 9.81
CA VAL A 19 8.78 4.54 10.84
C VAL A 19 10.29 4.40 11.05
N LYS A 20 11.06 4.27 9.98
CA LYS A 20 12.52 4.17 10.05
C LYS A 20 13.17 5.40 10.67
N ALA A 21 12.60 6.58 10.44
CA ALA A 21 13.04 7.83 11.04
C ALA A 21 12.60 8.00 12.52
N GLY A 22 11.91 7.04 13.11
CA GLY A 22 11.45 7.08 14.50
C GLY A 22 10.27 8.02 14.77
N LYS A 23 9.57 8.47 13.72
CA LYS A 23 8.43 9.38 13.85
C LYS A 23 7.14 8.67 14.23
N MET A 24 7.06 7.38 13.97
CA MET A 24 5.96 6.49 14.39
C MET A 24 6.46 5.05 14.48
N THR A 25 5.72 4.19 15.17
CA THR A 25 6.01 2.76 15.18
C THR A 25 5.33 2.05 14.00
N LEU A 26 5.79 0.84 13.66
CA LEU A 26 5.16 0.02 12.63
C LEU A 26 3.71 -0.34 13.00
N GLU A 27 3.47 -0.64 14.27
CA GLU A 27 2.14 -0.92 14.81
C GLU A 27 1.20 0.27 14.66
N GLN A 28 1.68 1.49 14.93
CA GLN A 28 0.90 2.72 14.73
C GLN A 28 0.56 2.93 13.25
N LEU A 29 1.50 2.65 12.35
CA LEU A 29 1.25 2.73 10.92
C LEU A 29 0.12 1.78 10.52
N VAL A 30 0.22 0.51 10.89
CA VAL A 30 -0.81 -0.51 10.58
C VAL A 30 -2.14 -0.13 11.20
N GLN A 31 -2.15 0.29 12.45
CA GLN A 31 -3.37 0.72 13.13
C GLN A 31 -4.07 1.85 12.38
N LYS A 32 -3.32 2.89 11.99
CA LYS A 32 -3.88 4.07 11.32
C LYS A 32 -4.32 3.79 9.88
N SER A 33 -3.54 3.03 9.13
CA SER A 33 -3.81 2.82 7.70
C SER A 33 -4.78 1.68 7.40
N ALA A 34 -4.86 0.68 8.26
CA ALA A 34 -5.71 -0.50 8.07
C ALA A 34 -6.84 -0.61 9.10
N HIS A 35 -6.50 -0.78 10.37
CA HIS A 35 -7.47 -1.05 11.42
C HIS A 35 -8.47 0.09 11.62
N ASN A 36 -7.96 1.30 11.83
CA ASN A 36 -8.81 2.47 12.07
C ASN A 36 -9.68 2.79 10.84
N THR A 37 -9.14 2.61 9.65
CA THR A 37 -9.89 2.80 8.40
C THR A 37 -11.04 1.82 8.30
N ALA A 38 -10.79 0.53 8.53
CA ALA A 38 -11.84 -0.48 8.49
C ALA A 38 -12.93 -0.24 9.55
N THR A 39 -12.52 0.15 10.76
CA THR A 39 -13.45 0.46 11.85
C THR A 39 -14.26 1.72 11.57
N LEU A 40 -13.61 2.81 11.14
CA LEU A 40 -14.28 4.09 10.87
C LEU A 40 -15.35 3.96 9.77
N PHE A 41 -15.03 3.26 8.71
CA PHE A 41 -15.95 3.05 7.59
C PHE A 41 -16.84 1.82 7.74
N GLN A 42 -16.72 1.06 8.85
CA GLN A 42 -17.50 -0.15 9.12
C GLN A 42 -17.36 -1.19 7.99
N ILE A 43 -16.13 -1.38 7.48
CA ILE A 43 -15.83 -2.33 6.40
C ILE A 43 -15.82 -3.74 6.99
N GLU A 44 -16.60 -4.65 6.38
CA GLU A 44 -16.68 -6.05 6.79
C GLU A 44 -15.48 -6.86 6.31
N ASP A 45 -14.98 -7.72 7.18
CA ASP A 45 -13.99 -8.77 6.90
C ASP A 45 -12.70 -8.30 6.21
N ARG A 46 -12.31 -7.03 6.42
CA ARG A 46 -11.08 -6.43 5.90
C ARG A 46 -10.38 -5.57 6.94
N GLY A 47 -9.15 -5.18 6.67
CA GLY A 47 -8.35 -4.30 7.52
C GLY A 47 -7.63 -5.00 8.68
N TYR A 48 -7.80 -6.32 8.82
CA TYR A 48 -7.16 -7.15 9.84
C TYR A 48 -6.71 -8.49 9.23
N ILE A 49 -5.64 -9.06 9.76
CA ILE A 49 -5.22 -10.43 9.44
C ILE A 49 -5.93 -11.36 10.44
N ARG A 50 -7.03 -11.97 10.00
CA ARG A 50 -7.87 -12.88 10.80
C ARG A 50 -8.41 -14.00 9.94
N GLU A 51 -8.67 -15.16 10.55
CA GLU A 51 -9.42 -16.23 9.88
C GLU A 51 -10.79 -15.75 9.44
N GLY A 52 -11.18 -16.13 8.22
CA GLY A 52 -12.45 -15.70 7.61
C GLY A 52 -12.41 -14.33 6.95
N TYR A 53 -11.35 -13.55 7.12
CA TYR A 53 -11.18 -12.25 6.48
C TYR A 53 -10.59 -12.39 5.09
N TRP A 54 -10.87 -11.42 4.23
CA TRP A 54 -10.23 -11.31 2.92
C TRP A 54 -8.71 -11.13 3.06
N ALA A 55 -7.97 -11.86 2.25
CA ALA A 55 -6.52 -11.74 2.22
C ALA A 55 -6.09 -10.51 1.39
N ASP A 56 -6.24 -9.33 1.96
CA ASP A 56 -5.66 -8.09 1.47
C ASP A 56 -4.34 -7.88 2.21
N LEU A 57 -3.26 -8.31 1.60
CA LEU A 57 -1.96 -8.43 2.25
C LEU A 57 -0.86 -7.77 1.42
N VAL A 58 0.12 -7.22 2.10
CA VAL A 58 1.34 -6.72 1.48
C VAL A 58 2.56 -7.32 2.17
N LEU A 59 3.52 -7.80 1.37
CA LEU A 59 4.83 -8.23 1.86
C LEU A 59 5.86 -7.15 1.50
N VAL A 60 6.57 -6.70 2.51
CA VAL A 60 7.52 -5.60 2.41
C VAL A 60 8.90 -6.06 2.88
N ASP A 61 9.93 -5.80 2.09
CA ASP A 61 11.31 -5.86 2.56
C ASP A 61 11.70 -4.49 3.11
N LEU A 62 11.83 -4.41 4.44
CA LEU A 62 12.14 -3.16 5.15
C LEU A 62 13.60 -2.68 4.97
N ASN A 63 14.46 -3.54 4.42
CA ASN A 63 15.90 -3.28 4.28
C ASN A 63 16.36 -3.21 2.81
N LYS A 64 15.42 -3.18 1.86
CA LYS A 64 15.72 -3.12 0.43
C LYS A 64 15.36 -1.75 -0.12
N PRO A 65 16.34 -0.89 -0.43
CA PRO A 65 16.08 0.42 -1.01
C PRO A 65 15.35 0.33 -2.36
N TYR A 66 14.51 1.31 -2.62
CA TYR A 66 13.72 1.41 -3.84
C TYR A 66 13.76 2.83 -4.38
N THR A 67 14.32 3.03 -5.57
CA THR A 67 14.39 4.34 -6.21
C THR A 67 13.25 4.49 -7.22
N VAL A 68 12.47 5.55 -7.07
CA VAL A 68 11.37 5.87 -7.98
C VAL A 68 11.94 6.46 -9.27
N SER A 69 11.56 5.88 -10.40
CA SER A 69 11.93 6.35 -11.73
C SER A 69 10.73 6.30 -12.67
N LYS A 70 10.82 6.93 -13.81
CA LYS A 70 9.76 6.86 -14.84
C LYS A 70 9.42 5.43 -15.25
N ALA A 71 10.41 4.53 -15.23
CA ALA A 71 10.24 3.13 -15.62
C ALA A 71 9.36 2.32 -14.64
N ASN A 72 9.27 2.73 -13.37
CA ASN A 72 8.50 2.01 -12.35
C ASN A 72 7.27 2.77 -11.84
N ILE A 73 6.92 3.88 -12.46
CA ILE A 73 5.68 4.61 -12.18
C ILE A 73 4.53 3.94 -12.94
N LEU A 74 3.51 3.50 -12.19
CA LEU A 74 2.36 2.76 -12.73
C LEU A 74 1.16 3.65 -13.06
N SER A 75 1.11 4.86 -12.54
CA SER A 75 0.00 5.77 -12.79
C SER A 75 -0.05 6.22 -14.24
N LYS A 76 -1.26 6.35 -14.79
CA LYS A 76 -1.47 6.74 -16.20
C LYS A 76 -0.91 8.13 -16.54
N CYS A 77 -0.78 9.01 -15.55
CA CYS A 77 -0.21 10.34 -15.77
C CYS A 77 1.32 10.32 -16.02
N GLY A 78 1.99 9.20 -15.75
CA GLY A 78 3.40 8.99 -16.07
C GLY A 78 4.40 9.80 -15.25
N TRP A 79 3.98 10.43 -14.16
CA TRP A 79 4.85 11.17 -13.25
C TRP A 79 4.52 10.88 -11.78
N SER A 80 5.46 11.16 -10.89
CA SER A 80 5.28 11.09 -9.45
C SER A 80 6.07 12.20 -8.78
N PRO A 81 5.54 12.80 -7.69
CA PRO A 81 6.31 13.75 -6.88
C PRO A 81 7.52 13.10 -6.19
N PHE A 82 7.56 11.77 -6.14
CA PHE A 82 8.69 11.00 -5.58
C PHE A 82 9.74 10.59 -6.63
N GLU A 83 9.60 10.99 -7.89
CA GLU A 83 10.59 10.65 -8.93
C GLU A 83 12.00 11.08 -8.50
N GLY A 84 12.95 10.14 -8.55
CA GLY A 84 14.32 10.32 -8.07
C GLY A 84 14.52 10.09 -6.57
N HIS A 85 13.45 9.95 -5.79
CA HIS A 85 13.54 9.63 -4.36
C HIS A 85 13.84 8.15 -4.15
N THR A 86 14.70 7.84 -3.17
CA THR A 86 14.99 6.47 -2.76
C THR A 86 14.34 6.20 -1.40
N PHE A 87 13.32 5.35 -1.41
CA PHE A 87 12.72 4.81 -0.18
C PHE A 87 13.60 3.73 0.43
N SER A 88 13.51 3.55 1.75
CA SER A 88 14.29 2.55 2.48
C SER A 88 13.76 1.13 2.35
N SER A 89 12.54 0.96 1.85
CA SER A 89 11.83 -0.32 1.76
C SER A 89 11.29 -0.57 0.36
N THR A 90 11.06 -1.85 0.06
CA THR A 90 10.48 -2.29 -1.22
C THR A 90 9.24 -3.13 -0.96
N ILE A 91 8.17 -2.86 -1.70
CA ILE A 91 6.98 -3.72 -1.74
C ILE A 91 7.32 -4.92 -2.64
N GLU A 92 7.37 -6.11 -2.07
CA GLU A 92 7.69 -7.34 -2.80
C GLU A 92 6.45 -7.97 -3.44
N HIS A 93 5.38 -8.11 -2.67
CA HIS A 93 4.14 -8.72 -3.13
C HIS A 93 2.93 -7.99 -2.55
N THR A 94 1.86 -7.91 -3.34
CA THR A 94 0.55 -7.42 -2.89
C THR A 94 -0.52 -8.41 -3.28
N PHE A 95 -1.30 -8.84 -2.30
CA PHE A 95 -2.47 -9.69 -2.49
C PHE A 95 -3.73 -8.85 -2.32
N VAL A 96 -4.65 -8.99 -3.24
CA VAL A 96 -5.96 -8.32 -3.21
C VAL A 96 -7.04 -9.40 -3.29
N SER A 97 -7.88 -9.46 -2.26
CA SER A 97 -8.95 -10.47 -2.17
C SER A 97 -8.44 -11.91 -2.35
N GLY A 98 -7.24 -12.20 -1.82
CA GLY A 98 -6.58 -13.50 -1.90
C GLY A 98 -5.84 -13.79 -3.21
N LYS A 99 -5.84 -12.87 -4.17
CA LYS A 99 -5.15 -13.02 -5.45
C LYS A 99 -3.87 -12.22 -5.48
N LEU A 100 -2.79 -12.80 -5.98
CA LEU A 100 -1.51 -12.10 -6.17
C LEU A 100 -1.69 -11.05 -7.27
N ALA A 101 -1.74 -9.78 -6.89
CA ALA A 101 -1.99 -8.66 -7.80
C ALA A 101 -0.69 -7.98 -8.29
N PHE A 102 0.34 -7.97 -7.43
CA PHE A 102 1.63 -7.35 -7.72
C PHE A 102 2.75 -8.22 -7.16
N SER A 103 3.82 -8.41 -7.92
CA SER A 103 4.97 -9.21 -7.51
C SER A 103 6.24 -8.73 -8.21
N ASN A 104 7.30 -8.51 -7.43
CA ASN A 104 8.64 -8.17 -7.94
C ASN A 104 8.63 -7.04 -8.99
N GLY A 105 7.90 -5.97 -8.71
CA GLY A 105 7.83 -4.79 -9.58
C GLY A 105 6.83 -4.89 -10.73
N GLN A 106 6.05 -5.96 -10.84
CA GLN A 106 5.12 -6.19 -11.95
C GLN A 106 3.69 -6.39 -11.48
N LEU A 107 2.75 -5.81 -12.21
CA LEU A 107 1.33 -6.11 -12.07
C LEU A 107 1.05 -7.51 -12.65
N ILE A 108 0.51 -8.39 -11.83
CA ILE A 108 0.21 -9.79 -12.18
C ILE A 108 -1.28 -9.94 -12.54
N GLU A 109 -2.16 -9.59 -11.61
CA GLU A 109 -3.61 -9.73 -11.76
C GLU A 109 -4.26 -8.35 -11.87
N LYS A 110 -4.99 -8.11 -12.96
CA LYS A 110 -5.81 -6.91 -13.12
C LYS A 110 -7.25 -7.23 -12.73
N GLY A 111 -7.84 -6.35 -11.92
CA GLY A 111 -9.24 -6.55 -11.50
C GLY A 111 -9.43 -7.59 -10.41
N ALA A 112 -8.42 -7.82 -9.56
CA ALA A 112 -8.51 -8.71 -8.40
C ALA A 112 -9.43 -8.18 -7.29
N GLY A 113 -9.78 -6.89 -7.32
CA GLY A 113 -10.60 -6.25 -6.28
C GLY A 113 -12.03 -6.78 -6.26
N GLU A 114 -12.53 -7.02 -5.06
CA GLU A 114 -13.94 -7.37 -4.80
C GLU A 114 -14.63 -6.19 -4.12
N ARG A 115 -15.94 -6.09 -4.31
CA ARG A 115 -16.73 -5.04 -3.69
C ARG A 115 -16.60 -5.05 -2.17
N LEU A 116 -16.38 -3.89 -1.57
CA LEU A 116 -16.44 -3.74 -0.13
C LEU A 116 -17.89 -3.86 0.37
N LEU A 117 -18.06 -4.59 1.46
CA LEU A 117 -19.30 -4.65 2.21
C LEU A 117 -19.14 -3.82 3.48
N PHE A 118 -20.25 -3.27 3.95
CA PHE A 118 -20.27 -2.36 5.08
C PHE A 118 -21.38 -2.76 6.05
N ASN A 119 -21.05 -2.83 7.33
CA ASN A 119 -22.00 -3.13 8.40
C ASN A 119 -22.59 -1.83 8.95
N ARG A 120 -23.56 -1.28 8.22
CA ARG A 120 -24.25 -0.03 8.58
C ARG A 120 -25.66 0.07 7.97
#